data_741827717f6602f39e74509440a63b2a
#
_entry.id   741827717f6602f39e74509440a63b2a
#
_cell.length_a   1.000
_cell.length_b   1.000
_cell.length_c   1.000
_cell.angle_alpha   90.00
_cell.angle_beta   90.00
_cell.angle_gamma   90.00
#
_symmetry.space_group_name_H-M   'P 1'
#
loop_
_entity.id
_entity.type
_entity.pdbx_description
1 polymer ?
#
loop_
_entity_poly.entity_id
_entity_poly.type
_entity_poly.pdbx_seq_one_letter_code
_entity_poly.pdbx_strand_id
1 'polypeptide(L)'
;FYGDKESKRPVGLDQSMQAAMGDKEIQEMFQAIEKASGSVLSGTEMLEIVSWINDFNATPEVIAYGYAYCVKRKKTNIKYIAAVINGWTQRGFRDVAAVEKYLSEADKKNHMYKRIFQALGFSRNATEQERKIMDTWFEEMEFSLDKVLEACSKTTGIANPNINYVNKVLVNWYEDRTGKDKSGKRK
;
A
#
# COMPACT_ATOMS: atom_id res chain seq x y z
N PHE A 1 41.18 -13.70 -42.91
CA PHE A 1 39.93 -12.94 -42.96
C PHE A 1 39.27 -13.00 -41.60
N TYR A 2 39.55 -12.01 -40.77
CA TYR A 2 38.79 -11.81 -39.50
C TYR A 2 37.73 -10.77 -39.80
N GLY A 3 36.48 -11.21 -39.85
CA GLY A 3 35.32 -10.32 -39.95
C GLY A 3 34.99 -9.79 -38.57
N ASP A 4 35.12 -8.47 -38.40
CA ASP A 4 34.60 -7.71 -37.27
C ASP A 4 33.11 -7.96 -37.13
N LYS A 5 32.71 -8.64 -36.07
CA LYS A 5 31.33 -8.60 -35.58
C LYS A 5 31.17 -7.32 -34.78
N GLU A 6 30.90 -6.21 -35.42
CA GLU A 6 30.26 -5.06 -34.78
C GLU A 6 28.95 -5.54 -34.17
N SER A 7 28.94 -5.64 -32.82
CA SER A 7 27.69 -5.82 -32.09
C SER A 7 26.85 -4.57 -32.31
N LYS A 8 25.87 -4.66 -33.21
CA LYS A 8 24.84 -3.66 -33.38
C LYS A 8 24.11 -3.49 -32.05
N ARG A 9 24.45 -2.48 -31.27
CA ARG A 9 23.62 -1.97 -30.18
C ARG A 9 22.27 -1.61 -30.77
N PRO A 10 21.14 -1.97 -30.13
CA PRO A 10 19.84 -1.60 -30.66
C PRO A 10 19.71 -0.07 -30.67
N VAL A 11 19.62 0.48 -31.89
CA VAL A 11 19.56 1.92 -32.17
C VAL A 11 18.40 2.64 -31.45
N GLY A 12 17.39 1.91 -30.98
CA GLY A 12 16.24 2.45 -30.25
C GLY A 12 16.51 2.84 -28.79
N LEU A 13 17.50 2.23 -28.14
CA LEU A 13 17.83 2.50 -26.73
C LEU A 13 18.52 3.87 -26.55
N ASP A 14 19.38 4.25 -27.48
CA ASP A 14 20.07 5.55 -27.44
C ASP A 14 19.12 6.73 -27.68
N GLN A 15 18.15 6.59 -28.56
CA GLN A 15 17.18 7.65 -28.88
C GLN A 15 16.18 7.87 -27.73
N SER A 16 15.69 6.80 -27.09
CA SER A 16 14.79 6.90 -25.94
C SER A 16 15.49 7.54 -24.73
N MET A 17 16.77 7.20 -24.52
CA MET A 17 17.56 7.78 -23.45
C MET A 17 17.87 9.26 -23.72
N GLN A 18 18.21 9.64 -24.95
CA GLN A 18 18.44 11.04 -25.32
C GLN A 18 17.15 11.88 -25.18
N ALA A 19 16.00 11.34 -25.58
CA ALA A 19 14.72 12.01 -25.39
C ALA A 19 14.38 12.17 -23.89
N ALA A 20 14.58 11.14 -23.09
CA ALA A 20 14.37 11.19 -21.65
C ALA A 20 15.32 12.18 -20.95
N MET A 21 16.58 12.25 -21.37
CA MET A 21 17.57 13.20 -20.82
C MET A 21 17.30 14.63 -21.24
N GLY A 22 16.51 14.88 -22.30
CA GLY A 22 16.01 16.19 -22.70
C GLY A 22 14.78 16.67 -21.94
N ASP A 23 14.10 15.77 -21.22
CA ASP A 23 12.90 16.08 -20.46
C ASP A 23 13.24 16.52 -19.03
N LYS A 24 12.83 17.73 -18.67
CA LYS A 24 13.12 18.34 -17.37
C LYS A 24 12.49 17.54 -16.23
N GLU A 25 11.25 17.06 -16.37
CA GLU A 25 10.57 16.30 -15.33
C GLU A 25 11.27 14.96 -15.07
N ILE A 26 11.76 14.31 -16.13
CA ILE A 26 12.53 13.06 -16.01
C ILE A 26 13.89 13.32 -15.34
N GLN A 27 14.55 14.42 -15.66
CA GLN A 27 15.81 14.80 -15.00
C GLN A 27 15.59 15.06 -13.50
N GLU A 28 14.55 15.81 -13.14
CA GLU A 28 14.17 16.08 -11.74
C GLU A 28 13.83 14.77 -11.00
N MET A 29 13.14 13.83 -11.67
CA MET A 29 12.87 12.49 -11.14
C MET A 29 14.16 11.74 -10.81
N PHE A 30 15.13 11.67 -11.72
CA PHE A 30 16.41 11.00 -11.48
C PHE A 30 17.18 11.65 -10.34
N GLN A 31 17.28 12.98 -10.31
CA GLN A 31 17.94 13.69 -9.23
C GLN A 31 17.28 13.42 -7.86
N ALA A 32 15.96 13.36 -7.81
CA ALA A 32 15.24 13.02 -6.60
C ALA A 32 15.50 11.57 -6.13
N ILE A 33 15.56 10.63 -7.07
CA ILE A 33 15.88 9.22 -6.80
C ILE A 33 17.31 9.08 -6.26
N GLU A 34 18.30 9.68 -6.93
CA GLU A 34 19.71 9.64 -6.52
C GLU A 34 19.91 10.28 -5.15
N LYS A 35 19.24 11.40 -4.89
CA LYS A 35 19.25 12.05 -3.58
C LYS A 35 18.65 11.15 -2.49
N ALA A 36 17.55 10.45 -2.78
CA ALA A 36 16.90 9.57 -1.82
C ALA A 36 17.70 8.30 -1.54
N SER A 37 18.30 7.71 -2.59
CA SER A 37 19.08 6.47 -2.50
C SER A 37 20.52 6.71 -1.96
N GLY A 38 21.03 7.92 -2.12
CA GLY A 38 22.43 8.25 -1.83
C GLY A 38 23.43 7.66 -2.82
N SER A 39 22.96 7.19 -3.99
CA SER A 39 23.80 6.59 -5.03
C SER A 39 23.38 7.09 -6.42
N VAL A 40 24.36 7.16 -7.32
CA VAL A 40 24.13 7.50 -8.72
C VAL A 40 23.51 6.31 -9.45
N LEU A 41 22.49 6.57 -10.26
CA LEU A 41 21.84 5.55 -11.07
C LEU A 41 22.72 5.13 -12.25
N SER A 42 22.83 3.84 -12.49
CA SER A 42 23.43 3.31 -13.70
C SER A 42 22.50 3.55 -14.93
N GLY A 43 23.07 3.56 -16.12
CA GLY A 43 22.30 3.71 -17.36
C GLY A 43 21.19 2.65 -17.52
N THR A 44 21.45 1.42 -17.06
CA THR A 44 20.45 0.33 -17.08
C THR A 44 19.30 0.60 -16.12
N GLU A 45 19.58 1.08 -14.91
CA GLU A 45 18.54 1.47 -13.95
C GLU A 45 17.72 2.65 -14.45
N MET A 46 18.36 3.66 -15.05
CA MET A 46 17.67 4.79 -15.66
C MET A 46 16.68 4.35 -16.74
N LEU A 47 17.10 3.43 -17.62
CA LEU A 47 16.24 2.89 -18.68
C LEU A 47 15.05 2.12 -18.09
N GLU A 48 15.29 1.28 -17.09
CA GLU A 48 14.22 0.54 -16.42
C GLU A 48 13.22 1.49 -15.76
N ILE A 49 13.71 2.51 -15.04
CA ILE A 49 12.85 3.49 -14.36
C ILE A 49 12.02 4.32 -15.36
N VAL A 50 12.62 4.75 -16.46
CA VAL A 50 11.90 5.50 -17.52
C VAL A 50 10.82 4.63 -18.16
N SER A 51 11.05 3.33 -18.34
CA SER A 51 10.03 2.44 -18.91
C SER A 51 8.74 2.43 -18.10
N TRP A 52 8.79 2.64 -16.79
CA TRP A 52 7.61 2.65 -15.91
C TRP A 52 6.63 3.79 -16.23
N ILE A 53 7.08 4.86 -16.88
CA ILE A 53 6.20 5.94 -17.35
C ILE A 53 5.17 5.38 -18.35
N ASN A 54 5.62 4.56 -19.28
CA ASN A 54 4.76 3.96 -20.29
C ASN A 54 4.13 2.64 -19.80
N ASP A 55 4.93 1.75 -19.20
CA ASP A 55 4.51 0.39 -18.81
C ASP A 55 3.44 0.41 -17.70
N PHE A 56 3.57 1.33 -16.75
CA PHE A 56 2.63 1.48 -15.61
C PHE A 56 1.73 2.70 -15.76
N ASN A 57 1.95 3.53 -16.80
CA ASN A 57 1.32 4.83 -16.91
C ASN A 57 1.51 5.68 -15.64
N ALA A 58 2.75 5.66 -15.12
CA ALA A 58 3.16 6.37 -13.91
C ALA A 58 3.72 7.75 -14.27
N THR A 59 3.45 8.76 -13.45
CA THR A 59 4.07 10.08 -13.60
C THR A 59 5.47 10.08 -13.01
N PRO A 60 6.41 10.89 -13.52
CA PRO A 60 7.76 11.04 -12.95
C PRO A 60 7.75 11.36 -11.46
N GLU A 61 6.81 12.17 -11.00
CA GLU A 61 6.62 12.55 -9.60
C GLU A 61 6.25 11.34 -8.72
N VAL A 62 5.29 10.51 -9.16
CA VAL A 62 4.88 9.28 -8.44
C VAL A 62 6.01 8.26 -8.42
N ILE A 63 6.80 8.15 -9.50
CA ILE A 63 7.98 7.28 -9.56
C ILE A 63 9.03 7.71 -8.53
N ALA A 64 9.40 9.00 -8.51
CA ALA A 64 10.36 9.55 -7.56
C ALA A 64 9.90 9.35 -6.11
N TYR A 65 8.64 9.65 -5.84
CA TYR A 65 8.04 9.45 -4.52
C TYR A 65 8.06 7.97 -4.10
N GLY A 66 7.68 7.06 -4.99
CA GLY A 66 7.66 5.62 -4.74
C GLY A 66 9.04 5.05 -4.45
N TYR A 67 10.03 5.52 -5.17
CA TYR A 67 11.42 5.15 -4.94
C TYR A 67 11.89 5.59 -3.55
N ALA A 68 11.69 6.87 -3.20
CA ALA A 68 12.03 7.42 -1.89
C ALA A 68 11.28 6.70 -0.74
N TYR A 69 10.00 6.40 -0.94
CA TYR A 69 9.17 5.67 0.00
C TYR A 69 9.74 4.27 0.32
N CYS A 70 10.19 3.55 -0.72
CA CYS A 70 10.77 2.21 -0.57
C CYS A 70 12.15 2.27 0.09
N VAL A 71 13.01 3.19 -0.32
CA VAL A 71 14.35 3.39 0.25
C VAL A 71 14.26 3.72 1.75
N LYS A 72 13.37 4.60 2.16
CA LYS A 72 13.12 4.94 3.58
C LYS A 72 12.74 3.70 4.41
N ARG A 73 12.14 2.69 3.78
CA ARG A 73 11.78 1.41 4.40
C ARG A 73 12.84 0.33 4.23
N LYS A 74 14.03 0.70 3.74
CA LYS A 74 15.15 -0.22 3.45
C LYS A 74 14.80 -1.31 2.42
N LYS A 75 13.88 -0.99 1.50
CA LYS A 75 13.46 -1.84 0.38
C LYS A 75 14.03 -1.26 -0.92
N THR A 76 15.28 -1.60 -1.22
CA THR A 76 16.06 -1.01 -2.32
C THR A 76 16.09 -1.86 -3.60
N ASN A 77 15.44 -3.03 -3.60
CA ASN A 77 15.36 -3.87 -4.79
C ASN A 77 14.46 -3.20 -5.84
N ILE A 78 15.01 -2.97 -7.05
CA ILE A 78 14.32 -2.25 -8.11
C ILE A 78 13.00 -2.93 -8.56
N LYS A 79 12.95 -4.26 -8.57
CA LYS A 79 11.72 -5.01 -8.89
C LYS A 79 10.64 -4.84 -7.82
N TYR A 80 11.04 -4.75 -6.55
CA TYR A 80 10.12 -4.44 -5.46
C TYR A 80 9.55 -3.03 -5.61
N ILE A 81 10.41 -2.06 -5.91
CA ILE A 81 10.01 -0.65 -6.13
C ILE A 81 9.04 -0.56 -7.30
N ALA A 82 9.37 -1.20 -8.42
CA ALA A 82 8.49 -1.30 -9.60
C ALA A 82 7.10 -1.86 -9.23
N ALA A 83 7.05 -2.96 -8.46
CA ALA A 83 5.80 -3.56 -8.04
C ALA A 83 4.95 -2.63 -7.16
N VAL A 84 5.57 -1.87 -6.27
CA VAL A 84 4.88 -0.88 -5.42
C VAL A 84 4.27 0.23 -6.27
N ILE A 85 5.05 0.83 -7.18
CA ILE A 85 4.60 1.91 -8.06
C ILE A 85 3.48 1.42 -8.98
N ASN A 86 3.66 0.26 -9.62
CA ASN A 86 2.63 -0.35 -10.45
C ASN A 86 1.34 -0.61 -9.64
N GLY A 87 1.46 -1.10 -8.41
CA GLY A 87 0.31 -1.31 -7.53
C GLY A 87 -0.48 -0.02 -7.24
N TRP A 88 0.19 1.13 -7.15
CA TRP A 88 -0.48 2.42 -6.97
C TRP A 88 -1.17 2.90 -8.25
N THR A 89 -0.49 2.78 -9.39
CA THR A 89 -1.05 3.23 -10.67
C THR A 89 -2.22 2.37 -11.14
N GLN A 90 -2.21 1.07 -10.85
CA GLN A 90 -3.35 0.18 -11.08
C GLN A 90 -4.58 0.53 -10.24
N ARG A 91 -4.39 1.16 -9.07
CA ARG A 91 -5.47 1.72 -8.24
C ARG A 91 -5.95 3.10 -8.73
N GLY A 92 -5.36 3.61 -9.79
CA GLY A 92 -5.73 4.90 -10.38
C GLY A 92 -5.02 6.09 -9.75
N PHE A 93 -4.02 5.91 -8.87
CA PHE A 93 -3.27 7.03 -8.31
C PHE A 93 -2.33 7.61 -9.36
N ARG A 94 -2.48 8.90 -9.67
CA ARG A 94 -1.73 9.62 -10.71
C ARG A 94 -0.88 10.75 -10.15
N ASP A 95 -1.05 11.08 -8.89
CA ASP A 95 -0.33 12.14 -8.19
C ASP A 95 0.09 11.69 -6.80
N VAL A 96 1.07 12.37 -6.23
CA VAL A 96 1.62 12.05 -4.90
C VAL A 96 0.59 12.24 -3.80
N ALA A 97 -0.29 13.24 -3.91
CA ALA A 97 -1.29 13.53 -2.88
C ALA A 97 -2.28 12.36 -2.72
N ALA A 98 -2.71 11.73 -3.84
CA ALA A 98 -3.56 10.54 -3.81
C ALA A 98 -2.85 9.35 -3.15
N VAL A 99 -1.55 9.15 -3.46
CA VAL A 99 -0.74 8.10 -2.84
C VAL A 99 -0.57 8.34 -1.33
N GLU A 100 -0.25 9.56 -0.93
CA GLU A 100 -0.08 9.92 0.50
C GLU A 100 -1.36 9.72 1.30
N LYS A 101 -2.49 10.14 0.74
CA LYS A 101 -3.81 9.91 1.36
C LYS A 101 -4.06 8.41 1.57
N TYR A 102 -3.86 7.61 0.54
CA TYR A 102 -4.00 6.15 0.61
C TYR A 102 -3.10 5.53 1.69
N LEU A 103 -1.82 5.91 1.72
CA LEU A 103 -0.87 5.40 2.70
C LEU A 103 -1.24 5.82 4.13
N SER A 104 -1.67 7.06 4.32
CA SER A 104 -2.13 7.56 5.62
C SER A 104 -3.36 6.79 6.13
N GLU A 105 -4.32 6.50 5.25
CA GLU A 105 -5.51 5.71 5.60
C GLU A 105 -5.14 4.26 5.94
N ALA A 106 -4.23 3.65 5.16
CA ALA A 106 -3.72 2.31 5.43
C ALA A 106 -2.97 2.24 6.77
N ASP A 107 -2.17 3.24 7.10
CA ASP A 107 -1.46 3.31 8.38
C ASP A 107 -2.42 3.45 9.56
N LYS A 108 -3.49 4.27 9.44
CA LYS A 108 -4.54 4.39 10.45
C LYS A 108 -5.25 3.06 10.68
N LYS A 109 -5.65 2.36 9.61
CA LYS A 109 -6.28 1.04 9.71
C LYS A 109 -5.36 0.01 10.38
N ASN A 110 -4.11 -0.05 9.95
CA ASN A 110 -3.11 -0.94 10.56
C ASN A 110 -2.91 -0.65 12.05
N HIS A 111 -2.92 0.62 12.45
CA HIS A 111 -2.86 1.01 13.86
C HIS A 111 -4.08 0.50 14.64
N MET A 112 -5.29 0.64 14.09
CA MET A 112 -6.52 0.12 14.72
C MET A 112 -6.47 -1.39 14.89
N TYR A 113 -6.11 -2.14 13.84
CA TYR A 113 -5.98 -3.60 13.93
C TYR A 113 -4.97 -4.03 14.99
N LYS A 114 -3.82 -3.36 15.04
CA LYS A 114 -2.79 -3.63 16.06
C LYS A 114 -3.31 -3.40 17.47
N ARG A 115 -4.07 -2.32 17.72
CA ARG A 115 -4.69 -2.03 19.01
C ARG A 115 -5.70 -3.11 19.43
N ILE A 116 -6.54 -3.58 18.49
CA ILE A 116 -7.49 -4.66 18.72
C ILE A 116 -6.76 -5.96 19.07
N PHE A 117 -5.74 -6.33 18.32
CA PHE A 117 -4.95 -7.54 18.57
C PHE A 117 -4.23 -7.50 19.90
N GLN A 118 -3.66 -6.35 20.28
CA GLN A 118 -3.07 -6.16 21.61
C GLN A 118 -4.11 -6.32 22.75
N ALA A 119 -5.31 -5.78 22.54
CA ALA A 119 -6.41 -5.93 23.53
C ALA A 119 -6.86 -7.39 23.71
N LEU A 120 -6.74 -8.22 22.65
CA LEU A 120 -7.01 -9.65 22.68
C LEU A 120 -5.82 -10.50 23.14
N GLY A 121 -4.65 -9.89 23.40
CA GLY A 121 -3.44 -10.59 23.82
C GLY A 121 -2.71 -11.28 22.65
N PHE A 122 -2.97 -10.90 21.41
CA PHE A 122 -2.30 -11.49 20.24
C PHE A 122 -1.00 -10.77 19.93
N SER A 123 0.08 -11.54 19.72
CA SER A 123 1.39 -11.03 19.29
C SER A 123 1.60 -11.11 17.78
N ARG A 124 0.67 -11.69 17.02
CA ARG A 124 0.71 -11.85 15.55
C ARG A 124 -0.04 -10.72 14.85
N ASN A 125 0.20 -10.59 13.55
CA ASN A 125 -0.58 -9.72 12.68
C ASN A 125 -1.93 -10.34 12.31
N ALA A 126 -2.91 -9.47 11.99
CA ALA A 126 -4.20 -9.88 11.48
C ALA A 126 -4.07 -10.54 10.09
N THR A 127 -4.77 -11.65 9.88
CA THR A 127 -4.97 -12.24 8.56
C THR A 127 -5.86 -11.34 7.69
N GLU A 128 -5.86 -11.57 6.38
CA GLU A 128 -6.74 -10.81 5.47
C GLU A 128 -8.23 -10.98 5.82
N GLN A 129 -8.63 -12.19 6.20
CA GLN A 129 -10.01 -12.46 6.59
C GLN A 129 -10.40 -11.72 7.88
N GLU A 130 -9.52 -11.70 8.88
CA GLU A 130 -9.74 -10.95 10.12
C GLU A 130 -9.80 -9.44 9.87
N ARG A 131 -8.99 -8.91 8.94
CA ARG A 131 -9.05 -7.50 8.54
C ARG A 131 -10.40 -7.16 7.91
N LYS A 132 -10.91 -8.00 7.01
CA LYS A 132 -12.24 -7.81 6.41
C LYS A 132 -13.34 -7.77 7.47
N ILE A 133 -13.29 -8.64 8.46
CA ILE A 133 -14.25 -8.63 9.58
C ILE A 133 -14.13 -7.33 10.38
N MET A 134 -12.92 -6.91 10.72
CA MET A 134 -12.71 -5.66 11.46
C MET A 134 -13.13 -4.43 10.66
N ASP A 135 -12.94 -4.43 9.33
CA ASP A 135 -13.39 -3.33 8.46
C ASP A 135 -14.90 -3.14 8.54
N THR A 136 -15.70 -4.22 8.60
CA THR A 136 -17.17 -4.09 8.73
C THR A 136 -17.58 -3.39 10.03
N TRP A 137 -16.81 -3.52 11.10
CA TRP A 137 -17.13 -2.84 12.36
C TRP A 137 -17.00 -1.32 12.26
N PHE A 138 -16.06 -0.83 11.47
CA PHE A 138 -15.80 0.59 11.28
C PHE A 138 -16.59 1.19 10.11
N GLU A 139 -16.67 0.47 8.99
CA GLU A 139 -17.23 0.98 7.74
C GLU A 139 -18.76 0.78 7.63
N GLU A 140 -19.25 -0.39 8.07
CA GLU A 140 -20.68 -0.72 7.95
C GLU A 140 -21.45 -0.48 9.26
N MET A 141 -20.85 -0.87 10.39
CA MET A 141 -21.49 -0.71 11.70
C MET A 141 -21.15 0.63 12.37
N GLU A 142 -20.21 1.40 11.82
CA GLU A 142 -19.79 2.73 12.29
C GLU A 142 -19.41 2.78 13.79
N PHE A 143 -18.79 1.71 14.30
CA PHE A 143 -18.26 1.72 15.66
C PHE A 143 -16.95 2.49 15.74
N SER A 144 -16.77 3.24 16.84
CA SER A 144 -15.45 3.81 17.17
C SER A 144 -14.49 2.74 17.67
N LEU A 145 -13.19 3.03 17.58
CA LEU A 145 -12.16 2.12 18.12
C LEU A 145 -12.38 1.83 19.61
N ASP A 146 -12.75 2.83 20.41
CA ASP A 146 -13.00 2.67 21.83
C ASP A 146 -14.16 1.69 22.10
N LYS A 147 -15.20 1.75 21.26
CA LYS A 147 -16.33 0.81 21.38
C LYS A 147 -15.95 -0.61 21.00
N VAL A 148 -15.09 -0.76 19.98
CA VAL A 148 -14.53 -2.07 19.61
C VAL A 148 -13.63 -2.62 20.71
N LEU A 149 -12.81 -1.78 21.35
CA LEU A 149 -11.96 -2.19 22.47
C LEU A 149 -12.81 -2.56 23.70
N GLU A 150 -13.93 -1.91 23.94
CA GLU A 150 -14.91 -2.30 24.95
C GLU A 150 -15.46 -3.71 24.66
N ALA A 151 -15.79 -4.03 23.40
CA ALA A 151 -16.21 -5.37 23.01
C ALA A 151 -15.10 -6.40 23.23
N CYS A 152 -13.84 -6.06 22.94
CA CYS A 152 -12.69 -6.92 23.25
C CYS A 152 -12.59 -7.22 24.75
N SER A 153 -12.88 -6.24 25.62
CA SER A 153 -12.84 -6.47 27.08
C SER A 153 -13.87 -7.49 27.56
N LYS A 154 -14.95 -7.72 26.82
CA LYS A 154 -15.92 -8.79 27.12
C LYS A 154 -15.36 -10.19 26.88
N THR A 155 -14.22 -10.31 26.23
CA THR A 155 -13.51 -11.59 26.05
C THR A 155 -12.61 -11.92 27.25
N THR A 156 -12.47 -11.03 28.22
CA THR A 156 -11.71 -11.26 29.45
C THR A 156 -12.32 -12.44 30.20
N GLY A 157 -11.50 -13.48 30.47
CA GLY A 157 -11.98 -14.71 31.12
C GLY A 157 -12.43 -15.82 30.15
N ILE A 158 -12.41 -15.59 28.84
CA ILE A 158 -12.65 -16.65 27.84
C ILE A 158 -11.33 -17.35 27.52
N ALA A 159 -11.35 -18.68 27.50
CA ALA A 159 -10.15 -19.49 27.29
C ALA A 159 -9.46 -19.23 25.93
N ASN A 160 -10.23 -18.87 24.91
CA ASN A 160 -9.73 -18.58 23.55
C ASN A 160 -10.42 -17.34 22.97
N PRO A 161 -9.99 -16.13 23.36
CA PRO A 161 -10.49 -14.90 22.74
C PRO A 161 -10.16 -14.92 21.24
N ASN A 162 -11.12 -14.55 20.39
CA ASN A 162 -10.92 -14.49 18.95
C ASN A 162 -11.80 -13.42 18.30
N ILE A 163 -11.45 -13.05 17.09
CA ILE A 163 -12.14 -12.02 16.31
C ILE A 163 -13.62 -12.35 16.09
N ASN A 164 -13.96 -13.62 15.87
CA ASN A 164 -15.34 -14.03 15.65
C ASN A 164 -16.22 -13.84 16.90
N TYR A 165 -15.67 -13.99 18.10
CA TYR A 165 -16.41 -13.70 19.33
C TYR A 165 -16.69 -12.20 19.47
N VAL A 166 -15.66 -11.36 19.24
CA VAL A 166 -15.81 -9.89 19.25
C VAL A 166 -16.84 -9.47 18.19
N ASN A 167 -16.80 -10.09 17.01
CA ASN A 167 -17.80 -9.84 15.96
C ASN A 167 -19.22 -10.12 16.44
N LYS A 168 -19.47 -11.22 17.11
CA LYS A 168 -20.79 -11.53 17.65
C LYS A 168 -21.28 -10.49 18.67
N VAL A 169 -20.39 -10.01 19.53
CA VAL A 169 -20.72 -8.96 20.51
C VAL A 169 -21.12 -7.67 19.78
N LEU A 170 -20.32 -7.25 18.79
CA LEU A 170 -20.55 -6.03 18.03
C LEU A 170 -21.80 -6.13 17.16
N VAL A 171 -22.05 -7.26 16.50
CA VAL A 171 -23.29 -7.49 15.74
C VAL A 171 -24.52 -7.37 16.66
N ASN A 172 -24.51 -7.97 17.84
CA ASN A 172 -25.61 -7.84 18.81
C ASN A 172 -25.84 -6.36 19.19
N TRP A 173 -24.76 -5.62 19.50
CA TRP A 173 -24.89 -4.19 19.82
C TRP A 173 -25.39 -3.35 18.65
N TYR A 174 -25.01 -3.71 17.43
CA TYR A 174 -25.48 -3.04 16.21
C TYR A 174 -26.97 -3.30 15.97
N GLU A 175 -27.42 -4.55 16.13
CA GLU A 175 -28.83 -4.94 16.04
C GLU A 175 -29.68 -4.23 17.08
N ASP A 176 -29.25 -4.20 18.35
CA ASP A 176 -29.94 -3.49 19.43
C ASP A 176 -30.06 -1.98 19.14
N ARG A 177 -28.98 -1.36 18.60
CA ARG A 177 -28.97 0.06 18.25
C ARG A 177 -29.88 0.38 17.06
N THR A 178 -29.99 -0.51 16.08
CA THR A 178 -30.73 -0.28 14.84
C THR A 178 -32.18 -0.77 14.90
N GLY A 179 -32.61 -1.39 16.01
CA GLY A 179 -33.93 -1.96 16.16
C GLY A 179 -34.23 -3.14 15.24
N LYS A 180 -33.20 -3.75 14.66
CA LYS A 180 -33.31 -5.02 13.93
C LYS A 180 -33.33 -6.15 14.94
N ASP A 181 -34.54 -6.48 15.40
CA ASP A 181 -34.76 -7.58 16.34
C ASP A 181 -34.43 -8.94 15.68
N LYS A 182 -33.95 -9.88 16.51
CA LYS A 182 -33.60 -11.27 16.15
C LYS A 182 -34.80 -12.10 15.62
N SER A 183 -35.99 -11.55 15.68
CA SER A 183 -37.20 -12.16 15.14
C SER A 183 -37.64 -11.38 13.91
N GLY A 184 -37.51 -11.92 12.70
CA GLY A 184 -37.98 -11.34 11.45
C GLY A 184 -39.53 -11.15 11.41
N LYS A 185 -40.11 -10.53 12.43
CA LYS A 185 -41.50 -10.12 12.46
C LYS A 185 -41.59 -8.60 12.70
N ARG A 186 -41.92 -7.89 11.62
CA ARG A 186 -42.43 -6.53 11.69
C ARG A 186 -43.69 -6.54 12.58
N LYS A 187 -43.71 -5.68 13.60
CA LYS A 187 -45.00 -5.18 14.14
C LYS A 187 -45.42 -3.99 13.32
#